data_f18cb5ad1b7cb47e0a8bb878faac4b6e
#
_entry.id   f18cb5ad1b7cb47e0a8bb878faac4b6e
#
_cell.length_a   1.000
_cell.length_b   1.000
_cell.length_c   1.000
_cell.angle_alpha   90.00
_cell.angle_beta   90.00
_cell.angle_gamma   90.00
#
_symmetry.space_group_name_H-M   'P 1'
#
loop_
_entity.id
_entity.type
_entity.pdbx_description
1 polymer ?
#
loop_
_entity_poly.entity_id
_entity_poly.type
_entity_poly.pdbx_seq_one_letter_code
_entity_poly.pdbx_strand_id
1 'polypeptide(L)'
;MIVAIDGPSASGKGTLSKRLAAHLGFAHLDTGKIYRAVGMMVVRGGDDPADESVALQAAKSLEPAILADPELGGDTAAVAASKVAAITSVRDVLLQFQRDFAAMPPDGLKGAVLDGRDIGTVVCPEAEVKLYVTASADIRAERRHKELLERGESSIYARVLQDMKERDERDTNRSVAPLKPAEDAFILDTSDLDADQAFAAALAEIERTGR
;
A
#
# COMPACT_ATOMS: atom_id res chain seq x y z
N MET A 1 14.86 6.06 -11.61
CA MET A 1 13.93 6.94 -10.85
C MET A 1 12.98 6.11 -10.02
N ILE A 2 12.80 6.50 -8.77
CA ILE A 2 11.86 5.85 -7.85
C ILE A 2 10.74 6.84 -7.53
N VAL A 3 9.50 6.39 -7.67
CA VAL A 3 8.30 7.14 -7.27
C VAL A 3 7.70 6.44 -6.05
N ALA A 4 7.76 7.09 -4.90
CA ALA A 4 7.20 6.62 -3.65
C ALA A 4 5.79 7.19 -3.46
N ILE A 5 4.78 6.32 -3.26
CA ILE A 5 3.39 6.73 -3.10
C ILE A 5 2.83 6.18 -1.79
N ASP A 6 2.61 7.04 -0.82
CA ASP A 6 2.06 6.69 0.48
C ASP A 6 0.64 7.20 0.67
N GLY A 7 -0.07 6.68 1.63
CA GLY A 7 -1.40 7.16 1.99
C GLY A 7 -2.30 6.08 2.59
N PRO A 8 -3.43 6.48 3.18
CA PRO A 8 -4.36 5.58 3.84
C PRO A 8 -5.06 4.62 2.87
N SER A 9 -5.79 3.66 3.42
CA SER A 9 -6.59 2.70 2.64
C SER A 9 -7.65 3.42 1.81
N ALA A 10 -7.93 2.91 0.61
CA ALA A 10 -8.96 3.43 -0.32
C ALA A 10 -8.80 4.92 -0.74
N SER A 11 -7.61 5.50 -0.58
CA SER A 11 -7.30 6.86 -1.07
C SER A 11 -7.15 6.95 -2.61
N GLY A 12 -7.25 5.84 -3.33
CA GLY A 12 -7.04 5.79 -4.78
C GLY A 12 -5.59 5.53 -5.20
N LYS A 13 -4.63 5.47 -4.24
CA LYS A 13 -3.20 5.33 -4.56
C LYS A 13 -2.87 4.11 -5.41
N GLY A 14 -3.46 2.93 -5.15
CA GLY A 14 -3.15 1.71 -5.92
C GLY A 14 -3.54 1.80 -7.40
N THR A 15 -4.67 2.43 -7.71
CA THR A 15 -5.08 2.72 -9.10
C THR A 15 -4.14 3.74 -9.73
N LEU A 16 -3.83 4.81 -9.00
CA LEU A 16 -2.91 5.85 -9.43
C LEU A 16 -1.52 5.30 -9.71
N SER A 17 -0.96 4.50 -8.79
CA SER A 17 0.38 3.91 -8.90
C SER A 17 0.51 3.01 -10.13
N LYS A 18 -0.48 2.16 -10.37
CA LYS A 18 -0.51 1.30 -11.58
C LYS A 18 -0.53 2.10 -12.86
N ARG A 19 -1.36 3.16 -12.91
CA ARG A 19 -1.47 4.02 -14.10
C ARG A 19 -0.17 4.80 -14.34
N LEU A 20 0.44 5.33 -13.29
CA LEU A 20 1.73 6.04 -13.38
C LEU A 20 2.83 5.09 -13.83
N ALA A 21 2.94 3.90 -13.26
CA ALA A 21 3.93 2.92 -13.66
C ALA A 21 3.79 2.53 -15.14
N ALA A 22 2.56 2.25 -15.60
CA ALA A 22 2.29 1.95 -17.00
C ALA A 22 2.64 3.10 -17.94
N HIS A 23 2.31 4.34 -17.56
CA HIS A 23 2.60 5.54 -18.36
C HIS A 23 4.10 5.83 -18.48
N LEU A 24 4.83 5.66 -17.37
CA LEU A 24 6.27 5.91 -17.30
C LEU A 24 7.13 4.75 -17.83
N GLY A 25 6.53 3.58 -18.08
CA GLY A 25 7.26 2.36 -18.40
C GLY A 25 8.11 1.87 -17.22
N PHE A 26 7.61 1.99 -15.99
CA PHE A 26 8.26 1.60 -14.75
C PHE A 26 7.65 0.33 -14.17
N ALA A 27 8.43 -0.36 -13.34
CA ALA A 27 7.92 -1.46 -12.54
C ALA A 27 6.97 -0.95 -11.45
N HIS A 28 5.95 -1.75 -11.08
CA HIS A 28 5.01 -1.40 -10.02
C HIS A 28 5.05 -2.44 -8.90
N LEU A 29 5.15 -1.97 -7.65
CA LEU A 29 5.05 -2.81 -6.46
C LEU A 29 3.98 -2.26 -5.50
N ASP A 30 2.86 -2.98 -5.38
CA ASP A 30 1.89 -2.81 -4.28
C ASP A 30 2.46 -3.50 -3.02
N THR A 31 3.12 -2.73 -2.16
CA THR A 31 3.73 -3.30 -0.94
C THR A 31 2.68 -3.80 0.03
N GLY A 32 1.47 -3.26 0.00
CA GLY A 32 0.35 -3.77 0.78
C GLY A 32 -0.01 -5.22 0.45
N LYS A 33 0.21 -5.67 -0.80
CA LYS A 33 0.01 -7.07 -1.18
C LYS A 33 1.00 -8.01 -0.50
N ILE A 34 2.23 -7.57 -0.27
CA ILE A 34 3.26 -8.38 0.41
C ILE A 34 2.80 -8.68 1.84
N TYR A 35 2.37 -7.65 2.58
CA TYR A 35 1.84 -7.82 3.94
C TYR A 35 0.53 -8.62 3.96
N ARG A 36 -0.34 -8.47 2.96
CA ARG A 36 -1.56 -9.28 2.83
C ARG A 36 -1.23 -10.75 2.58
N ALA A 37 -0.22 -11.03 1.76
CA ALA A 37 0.23 -12.40 1.51
C ALA A 37 0.73 -13.05 2.81
N VAL A 38 1.62 -12.39 3.55
CA VAL A 38 2.10 -12.88 4.86
C VAL A 38 0.93 -13.10 5.82
N GLY A 39 0.04 -12.12 5.97
CA GLY A 39 -1.12 -12.24 6.84
C GLY A 39 -2.05 -13.40 6.46
N MET A 40 -2.30 -13.60 5.17
CA MET A 40 -3.13 -14.70 4.68
C MET A 40 -2.47 -16.06 4.83
N MET A 41 -1.15 -16.16 4.73
CA MET A 41 -0.42 -17.40 5.04
C MET A 41 -0.66 -17.82 6.49
N VAL A 42 -0.59 -16.88 7.43
CA VAL A 42 -0.85 -17.12 8.86
C VAL A 42 -2.32 -17.52 9.09
N VAL A 43 -3.27 -16.77 8.53
CA VAL A 43 -4.73 -17.07 8.66
C VAL A 43 -5.07 -18.46 8.11
N ARG A 44 -4.51 -18.82 6.97
CA ARG A 44 -4.72 -20.16 6.35
C ARG A 44 -4.10 -21.29 7.16
N GLY A 45 -3.05 -21.01 7.93
CA GLY A 45 -2.48 -21.92 8.92
C GLY A 45 -3.37 -22.11 10.17
N GLY A 46 -4.39 -21.28 10.35
CA GLY A 46 -5.28 -21.31 11.53
C GLY A 46 -4.74 -20.49 12.71
N ASP A 47 -3.70 -19.67 12.49
CA ASP A 47 -3.01 -18.91 13.53
C ASP A 47 -3.44 -17.43 13.56
N ASP A 48 -3.06 -16.70 14.62
CA ASP A 48 -3.30 -15.25 14.72
C ASP A 48 -2.18 -14.47 14.01
N PRO A 49 -2.51 -13.61 13.02
CA PRO A 49 -1.53 -12.72 12.39
C PRO A 49 -0.81 -11.75 13.33
N ALA A 50 -1.25 -11.63 14.58
CA ALA A 50 -0.55 -10.86 15.60
C ALA A 50 0.54 -11.68 16.33
N ASP A 51 0.60 -13.01 16.14
CA ASP A 51 1.69 -13.84 16.66
C ASP A 51 2.98 -13.58 15.87
N GLU A 52 3.96 -12.98 16.57
CA GLU A 52 5.22 -12.58 15.94
C GLU A 52 5.99 -13.77 15.35
N SER A 53 6.02 -14.90 16.05
CA SER A 53 6.83 -16.05 15.63
C SER A 53 6.28 -16.67 14.35
N VAL A 54 4.96 -16.83 14.26
CA VAL A 54 4.27 -17.38 13.10
C VAL A 54 4.32 -16.41 11.91
N ALA A 55 4.06 -15.12 12.16
CA ALA A 55 4.12 -14.10 11.13
C ALA A 55 5.54 -13.94 10.55
N LEU A 56 6.58 -14.00 11.39
CA LEU A 56 7.98 -13.97 10.94
C LEU A 56 8.33 -15.20 10.09
N GLN A 57 7.88 -16.38 10.48
CA GLN A 57 8.07 -17.60 9.69
C GLN A 57 7.40 -17.46 8.31
N ALA A 58 6.16 -17.00 8.27
CA ALA A 58 5.43 -16.76 7.04
C ALA A 58 6.15 -15.73 6.15
N ALA A 59 6.65 -14.64 6.73
CA ALA A 59 7.40 -13.62 5.97
C ALA A 59 8.69 -14.18 5.35
N LYS A 60 9.41 -15.04 6.07
CA LYS A 60 10.64 -15.70 5.55
C LYS A 60 10.38 -16.71 4.44
N SER A 61 9.20 -17.30 4.42
CA SER A 61 8.79 -18.29 3.40
C SER A 61 7.92 -17.70 2.29
N LEU A 62 7.83 -16.36 2.20
CA LEU A 62 7.03 -15.67 1.19
C LEU A 62 7.60 -15.94 -0.22
N GLU A 63 6.79 -16.54 -1.06
CA GLU A 63 7.10 -16.74 -2.48
C GLU A 63 6.36 -15.70 -3.34
N PRO A 64 7.00 -15.09 -4.36
CA PRO A 64 6.38 -14.09 -5.22
C PRO A 64 5.09 -14.55 -5.90
N ALA A 65 4.94 -15.85 -6.19
CA ALA A 65 3.76 -16.41 -6.83
C ALA A 65 2.46 -16.17 -6.04
N ILE A 66 2.53 -16.09 -4.71
CA ILE A 66 1.37 -15.84 -3.86
C ILE A 66 0.77 -14.44 -4.08
N LEU A 67 1.55 -13.48 -4.58
CA LEU A 67 1.08 -12.11 -4.84
C LEU A 67 0.02 -12.04 -5.96
N ALA A 68 -0.14 -13.08 -6.75
CA ALA A 68 -1.17 -13.20 -7.77
C ALA A 68 -2.53 -13.67 -7.22
N ASP A 69 -2.58 -14.10 -5.97
CA ASP A 69 -3.79 -14.63 -5.33
C ASP A 69 -4.90 -13.55 -5.23
N PRO A 70 -6.09 -13.80 -5.82
CA PRO A 70 -7.21 -12.86 -5.80
C PRO A 70 -7.77 -12.59 -4.39
N GLU A 71 -7.63 -13.53 -3.45
CA GLU A 71 -8.10 -13.38 -2.06
C GLU A 71 -7.35 -12.28 -1.30
N LEU A 72 -6.16 -11.89 -1.77
CA LEU A 72 -5.42 -10.78 -1.17
C LEU A 72 -6.14 -9.42 -1.30
N GLY A 73 -7.17 -9.33 -2.14
CA GLY A 73 -8.02 -8.15 -2.24
C GLY A 73 -9.09 -8.04 -1.14
N GLY A 74 -9.40 -9.12 -0.41
CA GLY A 74 -10.48 -9.21 0.57
C GLY A 74 -10.21 -8.48 1.89
N ASP A 75 -11.27 -8.34 2.71
CA ASP A 75 -11.16 -7.67 4.00
C ASP A 75 -10.36 -8.48 5.02
N THR A 76 -10.49 -9.80 5.02
CA THR A 76 -9.67 -10.68 5.88
C THR A 76 -8.18 -10.43 5.65
N ALA A 77 -7.74 -10.38 4.39
CA ALA A 77 -6.36 -10.08 4.03
C ALA A 77 -5.95 -8.67 4.47
N ALA A 78 -6.86 -7.70 4.37
CA ALA A 78 -6.60 -6.33 4.77
C ALA A 78 -6.40 -6.17 6.29
N VAL A 79 -7.20 -6.88 7.08
CA VAL A 79 -7.08 -6.92 8.56
C VAL A 79 -5.80 -7.64 8.96
N ALA A 80 -5.54 -8.82 8.39
CA ALA A 80 -4.34 -9.60 8.66
C ALA A 80 -3.06 -8.81 8.33
N ALA A 81 -3.03 -8.12 7.18
CA ALA A 81 -1.92 -7.26 6.78
C ALA A 81 -1.63 -6.15 7.80
N SER A 82 -2.68 -5.52 8.36
CA SER A 82 -2.50 -4.46 9.37
C SER A 82 -1.89 -5.00 10.67
N LYS A 83 -2.20 -6.24 11.05
CA LYS A 83 -1.62 -6.91 12.22
C LYS A 83 -0.14 -7.24 11.98
N VAL A 84 0.19 -7.96 10.91
CA VAL A 84 1.58 -8.35 10.62
C VAL A 84 2.49 -7.15 10.33
N ALA A 85 1.96 -6.07 9.77
CA ALA A 85 2.70 -4.84 9.51
C ALA A 85 3.08 -4.05 10.78
N ALA A 86 2.51 -4.36 11.93
CA ALA A 86 2.90 -3.81 13.22
C ALA A 86 4.11 -4.54 13.84
N ILE A 87 4.47 -5.71 13.32
CA ILE A 87 5.56 -6.56 13.85
C ILE A 87 6.89 -6.14 13.21
N THR A 88 7.82 -5.67 14.03
CA THR A 88 9.13 -5.15 13.57
C THR A 88 9.92 -6.20 12.79
N SER A 89 10.03 -7.41 13.31
CA SER A 89 10.80 -8.50 12.68
C SER A 89 10.24 -8.91 11.32
N VAL A 90 8.92 -8.85 11.12
CA VAL A 90 8.28 -9.06 9.80
C VAL A 90 8.66 -7.93 8.85
N ARG A 91 8.62 -6.69 9.32
CA ARG A 91 8.99 -5.53 8.50
C ARG A 91 10.43 -5.59 8.03
N ASP A 92 11.36 -5.99 8.92
CA ASP A 92 12.79 -6.08 8.59
C ASP A 92 13.04 -7.08 7.45
N VAL A 93 12.37 -8.23 7.48
CA VAL A 93 12.45 -9.23 6.40
C VAL A 93 11.92 -8.66 5.08
N LEU A 94 10.77 -7.98 5.12
CA LEU A 94 10.12 -7.47 3.90
C LEU A 94 10.73 -6.16 3.38
N LEU A 95 11.46 -5.42 4.20
CA LEU A 95 12.09 -4.15 3.83
C LEU A 95 13.16 -4.35 2.75
N GLN A 96 14.00 -5.37 2.90
CA GLN A 96 15.05 -5.63 1.92
C GLN A 96 14.47 -5.99 0.55
N PHE A 97 13.44 -6.83 0.50
CA PHE A 97 12.76 -7.15 -0.76
C PHE A 97 12.22 -5.90 -1.47
N GLN A 98 11.62 -4.97 -0.74
CA GLN A 98 11.07 -3.74 -1.31
C GLN A 98 12.18 -2.83 -1.84
N ARG A 99 13.29 -2.73 -1.12
CA ARG A 99 14.48 -1.96 -1.53
C ARG A 99 15.16 -2.55 -2.76
N ASP A 100 15.31 -3.86 -2.80
CA ASP A 100 15.89 -4.56 -3.95
C ASP A 100 15.04 -4.36 -5.21
N PHE A 101 13.71 -4.43 -5.07
CA PHE A 101 12.79 -4.12 -6.17
C PHE A 101 12.94 -2.68 -6.69
N ALA A 102 13.08 -1.72 -5.78
CA ALA A 102 13.25 -0.31 -6.15
C ALA A 102 14.60 -0.06 -6.83
N ALA A 103 15.66 -0.68 -6.33
CA ALA A 103 17.03 -0.50 -6.84
C ALA A 103 17.28 -1.24 -8.15
N MET A 104 16.68 -2.41 -8.31
CA MET A 104 16.80 -3.29 -9.48
C MET A 104 15.42 -3.69 -10.00
N PRO A 105 14.69 -2.78 -10.66
CA PRO A 105 13.38 -3.09 -11.19
C PRO A 105 13.41 -4.31 -12.12
N PRO A 106 12.41 -5.22 -12.05
CA PRO A 106 12.35 -6.39 -12.90
C PRO A 106 12.31 -6.01 -14.39
N ASP A 107 12.61 -6.99 -15.25
CA ASP A 107 12.56 -6.86 -16.71
C ASP A 107 13.46 -5.75 -17.30
N GLY A 108 14.43 -5.28 -16.54
CA GLY A 108 15.36 -4.21 -16.98
C GLY A 108 14.69 -2.83 -17.11
N LEU A 109 13.56 -2.62 -16.47
CA LEU A 109 12.85 -1.34 -16.47
C LEU A 109 13.68 -0.26 -15.77
N LYS A 110 13.56 1.01 -16.23
CA LYS A 110 14.43 2.12 -15.81
C LYS A 110 14.00 2.79 -14.50
N GLY A 111 12.90 2.38 -13.92
CA GLY A 111 12.39 2.96 -12.70
C GLY A 111 11.32 2.09 -12.04
N ALA A 112 10.93 2.47 -10.83
CA ALA A 112 9.94 1.78 -10.04
C ALA A 112 8.94 2.76 -9.40
N VAL A 113 7.69 2.36 -9.35
CA VAL A 113 6.62 2.98 -8.56
C VAL A 113 6.26 2.01 -7.45
N LEU A 114 6.47 2.42 -6.21
CA LEU A 114 6.08 1.65 -5.03
C LEU A 114 4.93 2.36 -4.31
N ASP A 115 3.89 1.63 -3.95
CA ASP A 115 2.82 2.19 -3.12
C ASP A 115 2.68 1.45 -1.78
N GLY A 116 2.44 2.24 -0.71
CA GLY A 116 2.37 1.71 0.64
C GLY A 116 1.88 2.70 1.69
N ARG A 117 2.59 2.72 2.83
CA ARG A 117 2.32 3.58 3.99
C ARG A 117 3.54 4.37 4.46
N ASP A 118 4.72 3.90 4.12
CA ASP A 118 6.00 4.36 4.62
C ASP A 118 7.10 4.26 3.55
N ILE A 119 6.70 4.30 2.28
CA ILE A 119 7.65 4.16 1.18
C ILE A 119 8.61 5.34 1.17
N GLY A 120 8.09 6.57 1.18
CA GLY A 120 8.90 7.79 1.16
C GLY A 120 9.57 8.12 2.49
N THR A 121 9.19 7.45 3.59
CA THR A 121 9.77 7.73 4.92
C THR A 121 10.76 6.68 5.40
N VAL A 122 10.59 5.41 5.00
CA VAL A 122 11.37 4.27 5.51
C VAL A 122 11.94 3.39 4.41
N VAL A 123 11.13 3.00 3.44
CA VAL A 123 11.56 2.05 2.39
C VAL A 123 12.55 2.71 1.44
N CYS A 124 12.16 3.83 0.84
CA CYS A 124 12.94 4.60 -0.13
C CYS A 124 12.95 6.09 0.28
N PRO A 125 13.62 6.45 1.39
CA PRO A 125 13.67 7.86 1.84
C PRO A 125 14.37 8.79 0.84
N GLU A 126 15.18 8.22 -0.05
CA GLU A 126 15.88 8.95 -1.12
C GLU A 126 15.15 8.88 -2.47
N ALA A 127 13.86 8.48 -2.48
CA ALA A 127 13.07 8.48 -3.72
C ALA A 127 12.99 9.89 -4.32
N GLU A 128 13.20 9.98 -5.64
CA GLU A 128 13.23 11.26 -6.35
C GLU A 128 11.86 11.95 -6.34
N VAL A 129 10.78 11.18 -6.29
CA VAL A 129 9.41 11.71 -6.18
C VAL A 129 8.68 11.01 -5.04
N LYS A 130 8.09 11.83 -4.17
CA LYS A 130 7.26 11.33 -3.05
C LYS A 130 5.88 11.96 -3.11
N LEU A 131 4.87 11.11 -3.19
CA LEU A 131 3.47 11.50 -3.19
C LEU A 131 2.79 10.94 -1.92
N TYR A 132 2.02 11.77 -1.24
CA TYR A 132 1.13 11.32 -0.18
C TYR A 132 -0.32 11.51 -0.64
N VAL A 133 -0.95 10.40 -1.02
CA VAL A 133 -2.30 10.39 -1.58
C VAL A 133 -3.33 10.17 -0.48
N THR A 134 -4.19 11.14 -0.27
CA THR A 134 -5.23 11.10 0.77
C THR A 134 -6.62 11.36 0.21
N ALA A 135 -7.63 11.12 1.03
CA ALA A 135 -9.01 11.57 0.86
C ALA A 135 -9.72 11.51 2.23
N SER A 136 -10.85 12.21 2.37
CA SER A 136 -11.65 12.16 3.60
C SER A 136 -12.06 10.71 3.94
N ALA A 137 -12.24 10.41 5.23
CA ALA A 137 -12.61 9.07 5.67
C ALA A 137 -13.94 8.60 5.05
N ASP A 138 -14.89 9.51 4.88
CA ASP A 138 -16.20 9.22 4.30
C ASP A 138 -16.08 8.83 2.82
N ILE A 139 -15.37 9.60 2.02
CA ILE A 139 -15.11 9.31 0.59
C ILE A 139 -14.37 7.98 0.43
N ARG A 140 -13.39 7.71 1.28
CA ARG A 140 -12.67 6.43 1.24
C ARG A 140 -13.56 5.24 1.61
N ALA A 141 -14.45 5.43 2.59
CA ALA A 141 -15.44 4.41 2.97
C ALA A 141 -16.46 4.15 1.85
N GLU A 142 -16.93 5.18 1.16
CA GLU A 142 -17.80 5.05 0.00
C GLU A 142 -17.12 4.26 -1.14
N ARG A 143 -15.86 4.61 -1.47
CA ARG A 143 -15.08 3.89 -2.48
C ARG A 143 -14.91 2.41 -2.12
N ARG A 144 -14.58 2.12 -0.87
CA ARG A 144 -14.40 0.74 -0.40
C ARG A 144 -15.71 -0.03 -0.36
N HIS A 145 -16.79 0.59 0.11
CA HIS A 145 -18.12 -0.01 0.13
C HIS A 145 -18.56 -0.40 -1.29
N LYS A 146 -18.37 0.49 -2.25
CA LYS A 146 -18.67 0.24 -3.67
C LYS A 146 -17.82 -0.90 -4.22
N GLU A 147 -16.51 -0.90 -3.96
CA GLU A 147 -15.58 -1.97 -4.39
C GLU A 147 -16.02 -3.36 -3.88
N LEU A 148 -16.43 -3.45 -2.61
CA LEU A 148 -16.92 -4.71 -2.02
C LEU A 148 -18.21 -5.20 -2.72
N LEU A 149 -19.17 -4.29 -2.97
CA LEU A 149 -20.39 -4.62 -3.68
C LEU A 149 -20.12 -5.09 -5.13
N GLU A 150 -19.21 -4.42 -5.84
CA GLU A 150 -18.80 -4.79 -7.22
C GLU A 150 -18.14 -6.17 -7.27
N ARG A 151 -17.51 -6.60 -6.17
CA ARG A 151 -16.95 -7.95 -6.00
C ARG A 151 -17.97 -9.01 -5.59
N GLY A 152 -19.23 -8.62 -5.41
CA GLY A 152 -20.29 -9.51 -4.97
C GLY A 152 -20.27 -9.80 -3.46
N GLU A 153 -19.49 -9.06 -2.68
CA GLU A 153 -19.43 -9.18 -1.23
C GLU A 153 -20.54 -8.37 -0.57
N SER A 154 -21.11 -8.88 0.53
CA SER A 154 -22.03 -8.09 1.34
C SER A 154 -21.29 -6.98 2.08
N SER A 155 -21.79 -5.75 2.02
CA SER A 155 -21.12 -4.62 2.66
C SER A 155 -22.14 -3.69 3.32
N ILE A 156 -21.79 -3.17 4.50
CA ILE A 156 -22.56 -2.16 5.24
C ILE A 156 -21.65 -0.95 5.42
N TYR A 157 -22.02 0.18 4.83
CA TYR A 157 -21.21 1.40 4.81
C TYR A 157 -20.71 1.82 6.21
N ALA A 158 -21.61 1.86 7.21
CA ALA A 158 -21.23 2.27 8.56
C ALA A 158 -20.15 1.37 9.18
N ARG A 159 -20.16 0.06 8.86
CA ARG A 159 -19.14 -0.88 9.31
C ARG A 159 -17.82 -0.65 8.57
N VAL A 160 -17.88 -0.46 7.26
CA VAL A 160 -16.70 -0.14 6.45
C VAL A 160 -16.02 1.13 6.95
N LEU A 161 -16.80 2.18 7.24
CA LEU A 161 -16.27 3.45 7.78
C LEU A 161 -15.59 3.25 9.14
N GLN A 162 -16.21 2.48 10.03
CA GLN A 162 -15.64 2.18 11.35
C GLN A 162 -14.33 1.38 11.22
N ASP A 163 -14.33 0.29 10.45
CA ASP A 163 -13.16 -0.56 10.22
C ASP A 163 -11.99 0.23 9.61
N MET A 164 -12.30 1.19 8.72
CA MET A 164 -11.29 2.06 8.12
C MET A 164 -10.71 3.05 9.11
N LYS A 165 -11.52 3.66 9.99
CA LYS A 165 -11.04 4.56 11.05
C LYS A 165 -10.11 3.84 12.01
N GLU A 166 -10.49 2.64 12.45
CA GLU A 166 -9.67 1.80 13.32
C GLU A 166 -8.35 1.40 12.65
N ARG A 167 -8.38 1.13 11.35
CA ARG A 167 -7.18 0.83 10.58
C ARG A 167 -6.27 2.04 10.45
N ASP A 168 -6.82 3.20 10.13
CA ASP A 168 -6.04 4.44 10.02
C ASP A 168 -5.38 4.78 11.36
N GLU A 169 -6.10 4.59 12.46
CA GLU A 169 -5.56 4.78 13.81
C GLU A 169 -4.40 3.83 14.09
N ARG A 170 -4.54 2.53 13.76
CA ARG A 170 -3.43 1.56 13.90
C ARG A 170 -2.25 1.94 13.01
N ASP A 171 -2.48 2.26 11.73
CA ASP A 171 -1.42 2.58 10.78
C ASP A 171 -0.67 3.88 11.18
N THR A 172 -1.37 4.87 11.75
CA THR A 172 -0.80 6.16 12.17
C THR A 172 -0.05 6.06 13.50
N ASN A 173 -0.59 5.29 14.46
CA ASN A 173 -0.07 5.22 15.83
C ASN A 173 0.92 4.06 16.07
N ARG A 174 1.22 3.24 15.08
CA ARG A 174 2.22 2.18 15.24
C ARG A 174 3.59 2.77 15.56
N SER A 175 4.31 2.12 16.45
CA SER A 175 5.63 2.58 16.94
C SER A 175 6.72 2.52 15.86
N VAL A 176 6.57 1.65 14.86
CA VAL A 176 7.53 1.44 13.77
C VAL A 176 6.89 1.83 12.45
N ALA A 177 7.55 2.72 11.71
CA ALA A 177 7.15 3.18 10.39
C ALA A 177 5.69 3.66 10.31
N PRO A 178 5.26 4.62 11.15
CA PRO A 178 3.87 5.11 11.15
C PRO A 178 3.47 5.69 9.80
N LEU A 179 2.19 5.60 9.49
CA LEU A 179 1.63 6.27 8.32
C LEU A 179 1.67 7.80 8.52
N LYS A 180 2.59 8.44 7.83
CA LYS A 180 2.73 9.89 7.79
C LYS A 180 3.37 10.31 6.46
N PRO A 181 3.08 11.52 5.95
CA PRO A 181 3.77 12.03 4.79
C PRO A 181 5.27 12.22 5.09
N ALA A 182 6.14 12.00 4.11
CA ALA A 182 7.51 12.47 4.16
C ALA A 182 7.51 14.01 4.11
N GLU A 183 8.55 14.65 4.67
CA GLU A 183 8.62 16.11 4.76
C GLU A 183 8.62 16.78 3.38
N ASP A 184 9.18 16.11 2.39
CA ASP A 184 9.27 16.53 1.00
C ASP A 184 8.19 15.91 0.08
N ALA A 185 7.17 15.26 0.66
CA ALA A 185 6.11 14.66 -0.12
C ALA A 185 5.10 15.69 -0.63
N PHE A 186 4.74 15.60 -1.90
CA PHE A 186 3.58 16.30 -2.44
C PHE A 186 2.29 15.67 -1.92
N ILE A 187 1.45 16.47 -1.26
CA ILE A 187 0.16 16.01 -0.72
C ILE A 187 -0.90 16.10 -1.81
N LEU A 188 -1.44 14.97 -2.21
CA LEU A 188 -2.52 14.87 -3.19
C LEU A 188 -3.82 14.43 -2.49
N ASP A 189 -4.69 15.40 -2.19
CA ASP A 189 -6.04 15.10 -1.72
C ASP A 189 -6.94 14.77 -2.91
N THR A 190 -7.48 13.56 -2.92
CA THR A 190 -8.34 13.04 -3.98
C THR A 190 -9.81 13.06 -3.60
N SER A 191 -10.22 13.76 -2.55
CA SER A 191 -11.62 13.77 -2.07
C SER A 191 -12.58 14.21 -3.16
N ASP A 192 -12.22 15.28 -3.89
CA ASP A 192 -13.03 15.87 -4.95
C ASP A 192 -12.50 15.59 -6.37
N LEU A 193 -11.55 14.65 -6.50
CA LEU A 193 -10.92 14.30 -7.76
C LEU A 193 -11.41 12.95 -8.28
N ASP A 194 -11.67 12.90 -9.59
CA ASP A 194 -11.77 11.63 -10.29
C ASP A 194 -10.38 11.02 -10.56
N ALA A 195 -10.37 9.81 -11.12
CA ALA A 195 -9.13 9.07 -11.37
C ALA A 195 -8.23 9.74 -12.43
N ASP A 196 -8.80 10.49 -13.39
CA ASP A 196 -8.05 11.18 -14.43
C ASP A 196 -7.45 12.48 -13.91
N GLN A 197 -8.19 13.22 -13.12
CA GLN A 197 -7.71 14.42 -12.44
C GLN A 197 -6.58 14.10 -11.45
N ALA A 198 -6.73 13.05 -10.63
CA ALA A 198 -5.70 12.60 -9.72
C ALA A 198 -4.43 12.15 -10.47
N PHE A 199 -4.58 11.45 -11.59
CA PHE A 199 -3.47 11.05 -12.44
C PHE A 199 -2.74 12.26 -13.04
N ALA A 200 -3.47 13.22 -13.60
CA ALA A 200 -2.90 14.42 -14.20
C ALA A 200 -2.11 15.25 -13.16
N ALA A 201 -2.66 15.42 -11.95
CA ALA A 201 -2.00 16.14 -10.88
C ALA A 201 -0.70 15.44 -10.43
N ALA A 202 -0.74 14.13 -10.25
CA ALA A 202 0.44 13.35 -9.87
C ALA A 202 1.51 13.36 -10.98
N LEU A 203 1.12 13.24 -12.24
CA LEU A 203 2.05 13.27 -13.37
C LEU A 203 2.74 14.64 -13.49
N ALA A 204 1.99 15.72 -13.33
CA ALA A 204 2.56 17.07 -13.34
C ALA A 204 3.62 17.27 -12.24
N GLU A 205 3.42 16.69 -11.05
CA GLU A 205 4.41 16.72 -9.98
C GLU A 205 5.66 15.89 -10.31
N ILE A 206 5.49 14.71 -10.90
CA ILE A 206 6.61 13.86 -11.35
C ILE A 206 7.45 14.59 -12.42
N GLU A 207 6.81 15.24 -13.38
CA GLU A 207 7.49 15.99 -14.45
C GLU A 207 8.21 17.24 -13.90
N ARG A 208 7.65 17.87 -12.87
CA ARG A 208 8.27 19.03 -12.20
C ARG A 208 9.55 18.64 -11.44
N THR A 209 9.53 17.48 -10.79
CA THR A 209 10.61 17.00 -9.94
C THR A 209 11.69 16.24 -10.74
N GLY A 210 11.31 15.56 -11.81
CA GLY A 210 12.20 14.76 -12.66
C GLY A 210 13.04 15.56 -13.68
N ARG A 211 12.98 16.89 -13.59
CA ARG A 211 13.84 17.83 -14.35
C ARG A 211 15.01 18.24 -13.46
#